data_33ea0919b63f869121f04a9a1fa4cb85
#
_entry.id   33ea0919b63f869121f04a9a1fa4cb85
#
_cell.length_a   1.000
_cell.length_b   1.000
_cell.length_c   1.000
_cell.angle_alpha   90.00
_cell.angle_beta   90.00
_cell.angle_gamma   90.00
#
_symmetry.space_group_name_H-M   'P 1'
#
loop_
_entity.id
_entity.type
_entity.pdbx_description
1 polymer ?
#
loop_
_entity_poly.entity_id
_entity_poly.type
_entity_poly.pdbx_seq_one_letter_code
_entity_poly.pdbx_strand_id
1 'polypeptide(L)'
;MSVSDDILKDLNERIARTIDSFKGDLQAIRTGRANLHVLDAVRIDYYGQMTPLAQVGTLAVADARLITVKPWEKNLIPAIEKAIRDANLGLNPQSDKDIVRIPIPPLTEERRREIVKQVKHKGEEFKVAVRNERRDAKEFVEAAEKDGDISQDDAKKALEKVQKATDDGVKKIDDVVAAKEKEVMQV
;
A
#
# COMPACT_ATOMS: atom_id res chain seq x y z
N MET A 1 -21.88 20.77 -15.67
CA MET A 1 -21.11 20.89 -14.41
C MET A 1 -20.45 22.24 -14.44
N SER A 2 -20.31 22.92 -13.31
CA SER A 2 -19.61 24.21 -13.31
C SER A 2 -18.09 23.95 -13.31
N VAL A 3 -17.30 24.95 -13.80
CA VAL A 3 -15.82 24.87 -13.79
C VAL A 3 -15.29 24.54 -12.39
N SER A 4 -15.89 25.12 -11.36
CA SER A 4 -15.54 24.81 -9.96
C SER A 4 -15.81 23.38 -9.54
N ASP A 5 -16.87 22.74 -10.06
CA ASP A 5 -17.16 21.32 -9.77
C ASP A 5 -16.15 20.41 -10.45
N ASP A 6 -15.70 20.74 -11.65
CA ASP A 6 -14.70 19.96 -12.39
C ASP A 6 -13.33 20.04 -11.68
N ILE A 7 -12.92 21.23 -11.21
CA ILE A 7 -11.68 21.41 -10.42
C ILE A 7 -11.73 20.60 -9.13
N LEU A 8 -12.86 20.62 -8.41
CA LEU A 8 -13.03 19.85 -7.18
C LEU A 8 -13.03 18.33 -7.41
N LYS A 9 -13.63 17.89 -8.52
CA LYS A 9 -13.62 16.48 -8.90
C LYS A 9 -12.18 16.02 -9.20
N ASP A 10 -11.43 16.77 -10.01
CA ASP A 10 -10.03 16.47 -10.31
C ASP A 10 -9.17 16.41 -9.04
N LEU A 11 -9.31 17.40 -8.14
CA LEU A 11 -8.62 17.42 -6.86
C LEU A 11 -8.91 16.14 -6.03
N ASN A 12 -10.20 15.77 -5.91
CA ASN A 12 -10.57 14.58 -5.14
C ASN A 12 -10.01 13.30 -5.75
N GLU A 13 -9.98 13.18 -7.09
CA GLU A 13 -9.40 12.04 -7.79
C GLU A 13 -7.87 11.98 -7.60
N ARG A 14 -7.19 13.12 -7.63
CA ARG A 14 -5.73 13.21 -7.37
C ARG A 14 -5.41 12.82 -5.93
N ILE A 15 -6.11 13.38 -4.95
CA ILE A 15 -5.94 13.02 -3.53
C ILE A 15 -6.20 11.52 -3.31
N ALA A 16 -7.24 10.96 -3.92
CA ALA A 16 -7.52 9.53 -3.81
C ALA A 16 -6.37 8.68 -4.35
N ARG A 17 -5.84 9.01 -5.55
CA ARG A 17 -4.68 8.33 -6.14
C ARG A 17 -3.44 8.42 -5.25
N THR A 18 -3.18 9.58 -4.67
CA THR A 18 -2.06 9.81 -3.74
C THR A 18 -2.20 8.94 -2.49
N ILE A 19 -3.40 8.83 -1.92
CA ILE A 19 -3.67 7.96 -0.76
C ILE A 19 -3.51 6.48 -1.13
N ASP A 20 -4.00 6.05 -2.29
CA ASP A 20 -3.87 4.66 -2.73
C ASP A 20 -2.41 4.30 -3.04
N SER A 21 -1.64 5.21 -3.63
CA SER A 21 -0.19 5.05 -3.78
C SER A 21 0.51 4.90 -2.42
N PHE A 22 0.14 5.73 -1.43
CA PHE A 22 0.68 5.62 -0.07
C PHE A 22 0.37 4.27 0.58
N LYS A 23 -0.86 3.78 0.45
CA LYS A 23 -1.22 2.44 0.94
C LYS A 23 -0.40 1.34 0.27
N GLY A 24 -0.19 1.45 -1.05
CA GLY A 24 0.67 0.52 -1.80
C GLY A 24 2.11 0.51 -1.28
N ASP A 25 2.69 1.69 -1.07
CA ASP A 25 4.03 1.83 -0.49
C ASP A 25 4.14 1.21 0.91
N LEU A 26 3.11 1.37 1.74
CA LEU A 26 3.09 0.78 3.08
C LEU A 26 2.92 -0.75 3.06
N GLN A 27 2.27 -1.31 2.03
CA GLN A 27 2.15 -2.78 1.88
C GLN A 27 3.51 -3.43 1.60
N ALA A 28 4.41 -2.72 0.92
CA ALA A 28 5.78 -3.19 0.66
C ALA A 28 6.65 -3.25 1.93
N ILE A 29 6.28 -2.53 2.98
CA ILE A 29 7.00 -2.53 4.25
C ILE A 29 6.71 -3.82 5.02
N ARG A 30 7.76 -4.63 5.28
CA ARG A 30 7.66 -5.88 6.05
C ARG A 30 7.43 -5.57 7.53
N THR A 31 6.25 -5.86 8.03
CA THR A 31 5.83 -5.58 9.43
C THR A 31 6.02 -6.76 10.39
N GLY A 32 6.60 -7.86 9.90
CA GLY A 32 6.70 -9.11 10.68
C GLY A 32 5.39 -9.91 10.71
N ARG A 33 4.33 -9.43 10.06
CA ARG A 33 3.11 -10.19 9.82
C ARG A 33 3.18 -10.96 8.51
N ALA A 34 2.48 -12.08 8.47
CA ALA A 34 2.27 -12.85 7.27
C ALA A 34 1.46 -12.02 6.26
N ASN A 35 2.07 -11.74 5.10
CA ASN A 35 1.43 -11.07 3.98
C ASN A 35 1.78 -11.85 2.71
N LEU A 36 0.78 -12.19 1.91
CA LEU A 36 0.98 -12.96 0.67
C LEU A 36 1.83 -12.20 -0.35
N HIS A 37 1.81 -10.89 -0.35
CA HIS A 37 2.63 -10.06 -1.25
C HIS A 37 4.15 -10.29 -1.13
N VAL A 38 4.62 -10.84 -0.01
CA VAL A 38 6.04 -11.22 0.13
C VAL A 38 6.45 -12.31 -0.86
N LEU A 39 5.48 -13.10 -1.33
CA LEU A 39 5.68 -14.20 -2.27
C LEU A 39 5.41 -13.82 -3.74
N ASP A 40 4.96 -12.60 -4.03
CA ASP A 40 4.63 -12.17 -5.40
C ASP A 40 5.83 -12.23 -6.36
N ALA A 41 7.04 -12.07 -5.84
CA ALA A 41 8.28 -12.17 -6.61
C ALA A 41 8.76 -13.61 -6.83
N VAL A 42 8.18 -14.60 -6.12
CA VAL A 42 8.63 -16.00 -6.19
C VAL A 42 8.09 -16.63 -7.47
N ARG A 43 9.01 -17.18 -8.26
CA ARG A 43 8.72 -17.94 -9.49
C ARG A 43 9.24 -19.35 -9.34
N ILE A 44 8.48 -20.32 -9.79
CA ILE A 44 8.90 -21.72 -9.85
C ILE A 44 8.99 -22.20 -11.30
N ASP A 45 9.87 -23.13 -11.56
CA ASP A 45 9.89 -23.85 -12.82
C ASP A 45 8.73 -24.85 -12.84
N TYR A 46 7.72 -24.55 -13.65
CA TYR A 46 6.57 -25.41 -13.87
C TYR A 46 6.60 -25.90 -15.31
N TYR A 47 7.03 -27.13 -15.50
CA TYR A 47 7.21 -27.77 -16.82
C TYR A 47 8.05 -26.93 -17.81
N GLY A 48 9.16 -26.35 -17.32
CA GLY A 48 10.06 -25.53 -18.15
C GLY A 48 9.64 -24.07 -18.31
N GLN A 49 8.56 -23.64 -17.62
CA GLN A 49 8.11 -22.25 -17.63
C GLN A 49 8.16 -21.62 -16.23
N MET A 50 8.80 -20.46 -16.12
CA MET A 50 8.85 -19.70 -14.85
C MET A 50 7.48 -19.12 -14.51
N THR A 51 6.79 -19.76 -13.60
CA THR A 51 5.39 -19.47 -13.25
C THR A 51 5.29 -18.85 -11.85
N PRO A 52 4.46 -17.82 -11.64
CA PRO A 52 4.19 -17.27 -10.30
C PRO A 52 3.64 -18.32 -9.34
N LEU A 53 4.05 -18.26 -8.09
CA LEU A 53 3.63 -19.22 -7.06
C LEU A 53 2.10 -19.30 -6.91
N ALA A 54 1.41 -18.16 -7.06
CA ALA A 54 -0.06 -18.10 -6.99
C ALA A 54 -0.78 -18.87 -8.13
N GLN A 55 -0.08 -19.21 -9.20
CA GLN A 55 -0.64 -19.96 -10.33
C GLN A 55 -0.39 -21.48 -10.26
N VAL A 56 0.25 -21.96 -9.21
CA VAL A 56 0.58 -23.39 -9.02
C VAL A 56 0.07 -23.94 -7.71
N GLY A 57 -0.54 -23.11 -6.89
CA GLY A 57 -1.12 -23.52 -5.62
C GLY A 57 -1.95 -22.44 -4.97
N THR A 58 -2.64 -22.82 -3.90
CA THR A 58 -3.42 -21.89 -3.07
C THR A 58 -2.53 -21.33 -1.96
N LEU A 59 -2.41 -20.01 -1.92
CA LEU A 59 -1.71 -19.25 -0.87
C LEU A 59 -2.72 -18.82 0.19
N ALA A 60 -2.39 -19.03 1.46
CA ALA A 60 -3.24 -18.60 2.57
C ALA A 60 -2.39 -18.09 3.74
N VAL A 61 -2.90 -17.07 4.44
CA VAL A 61 -2.38 -16.68 5.75
C VAL A 61 -3.06 -17.54 6.80
N ALA A 62 -2.35 -18.51 7.34
CA ALA A 62 -2.90 -19.44 8.33
C ALA A 62 -2.89 -18.86 9.74
N ASP A 63 -1.94 -17.96 10.05
CA ASP A 63 -1.81 -17.28 11.33
C ASP A 63 -1.06 -15.94 11.12
N ALA A 64 -1.02 -15.10 12.14
CA ALA A 64 -0.38 -13.78 12.11
C ALA A 64 1.07 -13.81 11.57
N ARG A 65 1.78 -14.94 11.73
CA ARG A 65 3.15 -15.15 11.27
C ARG A 65 3.36 -16.46 10.50
N LEU A 66 2.32 -17.00 9.88
CA LEU A 66 2.40 -18.24 9.15
C LEU A 66 1.67 -18.11 7.81
N ILE A 67 2.42 -18.26 6.73
CA ILE A 67 1.85 -18.44 5.39
C ILE A 67 1.88 -19.94 5.06
N THR A 68 0.82 -20.42 4.44
CA THR A 68 0.74 -21.79 3.91
C THR A 68 0.55 -21.72 2.40
N VAL A 69 1.25 -22.64 1.72
CA VAL A 69 1.12 -22.86 0.29
C VAL A 69 0.69 -24.30 0.08
N LYS A 70 -0.51 -24.47 -0.47
CA LYS A 70 -1.02 -25.77 -0.87
C LYS A 70 -0.91 -25.90 -2.39
N PRO A 71 0.10 -26.62 -2.91
CA PRO A 71 0.25 -26.80 -4.34
C PRO A 71 -0.90 -27.65 -4.89
N TRP A 72 -1.24 -27.45 -6.14
CA TRP A 72 -2.21 -28.32 -6.83
C TRP A 72 -1.64 -29.72 -7.10
N GLU A 73 -0.33 -29.80 -7.27
CA GLU A 73 0.41 -31.04 -7.47
C GLU A 73 1.45 -31.23 -6.37
N LYS A 74 1.42 -32.35 -5.67
CA LYS A 74 2.33 -32.65 -4.55
C LYS A 74 3.81 -32.72 -4.94
N ASN A 75 4.10 -33.09 -6.19
CA ASN A 75 5.44 -33.13 -6.76
C ASN A 75 6.12 -31.75 -6.83
N LEU A 76 5.34 -30.65 -6.75
CA LEU A 76 5.86 -29.29 -6.77
C LEU A 76 6.42 -28.82 -5.41
N ILE A 77 6.14 -29.51 -4.31
CA ILE A 77 6.58 -29.14 -2.96
C ILE A 77 8.09 -28.84 -2.90
N PRO A 78 8.99 -29.72 -3.38
CA PRO A 78 10.43 -29.44 -3.34
C PRO A 78 10.82 -28.21 -4.21
N ALA A 79 10.17 -28.03 -5.36
CA ALA A 79 10.43 -26.90 -6.23
C ALA A 79 9.99 -25.57 -5.60
N ILE A 80 8.84 -25.56 -4.91
CA ILE A 80 8.33 -24.40 -4.15
C ILE A 80 9.29 -24.04 -3.02
N GLU A 81 9.72 -25.02 -2.22
CA GLU A 81 10.69 -24.77 -1.14
C GLU A 81 11.99 -24.17 -1.67
N LYS A 82 12.53 -24.76 -2.74
CA LYS A 82 13.75 -24.27 -3.37
C LYS A 82 13.57 -22.85 -3.86
N ALA A 83 12.49 -22.55 -4.58
CA ALA A 83 12.22 -21.23 -5.13
C ALA A 83 12.09 -20.15 -4.03
N ILE A 84 11.48 -20.49 -2.89
CA ILE A 84 11.35 -19.55 -1.75
C ILE A 84 12.72 -19.31 -1.10
N ARG A 85 13.58 -20.32 -0.97
CA ARG A 85 14.94 -20.16 -0.46
C ARG A 85 15.82 -19.34 -1.41
N ASP A 86 15.76 -19.65 -2.70
CA ASP A 86 16.55 -18.97 -3.74
C ASP A 86 16.14 -17.50 -3.93
N ALA A 87 14.90 -17.15 -3.58
CA ALA A 87 14.42 -15.76 -3.60
C ALA A 87 15.05 -14.85 -2.53
N ASN A 88 15.89 -15.38 -1.62
CA ASN A 88 16.58 -14.63 -0.57
C ASN A 88 15.68 -13.73 0.28
N LEU A 89 14.45 -14.18 0.54
CA LEU A 89 13.47 -13.43 1.32
C LEU A 89 13.70 -13.52 2.84
N GLY A 90 14.71 -14.28 3.27
CA GLY A 90 14.96 -14.57 4.69
C GLY A 90 13.89 -15.46 5.32
N LEU A 91 13.19 -16.25 4.49
CA LEU A 91 12.14 -17.16 4.91
C LEU A 91 12.67 -18.61 4.89
N ASN A 92 12.27 -19.41 5.89
CA ASN A 92 12.59 -20.83 5.97
C ASN A 92 11.32 -21.66 5.73
N PRO A 93 11.03 -22.05 4.48
CA PRO A 93 9.91 -22.91 4.20
C PRO A 93 10.12 -24.31 4.80
N GLN A 94 9.05 -24.88 5.35
CA GLN A 94 8.99 -26.23 5.87
C GLN A 94 7.87 -26.98 5.17
N SER A 95 8.18 -28.10 4.53
CA SER A 95 7.15 -28.95 3.92
C SER A 95 6.56 -29.94 4.92
N ASP A 96 5.26 -30.08 4.84
CA ASP A 96 4.49 -31.19 5.36
C ASP A 96 3.92 -31.97 4.17
N LYS A 97 3.32 -33.13 4.38
CA LYS A 97 2.89 -34.07 3.32
C LYS A 97 2.18 -33.44 2.12
N ASP A 98 1.41 -32.36 2.33
CA ASP A 98 0.53 -31.75 1.33
C ASP A 98 0.65 -30.23 1.25
N ILE A 99 1.40 -29.60 2.14
CA ILE A 99 1.50 -28.14 2.25
C ILE A 99 2.92 -27.69 2.57
N VAL A 100 3.30 -26.52 2.08
CA VAL A 100 4.51 -25.81 2.48
C VAL A 100 4.13 -24.74 3.50
N ARG A 101 4.74 -24.78 4.67
CA ARG A 101 4.57 -23.80 5.75
C ARG A 101 5.73 -22.83 5.73
N ILE A 102 5.43 -21.55 5.75
CA ILE A 102 6.42 -20.47 5.70
C ILE A 102 6.25 -19.63 6.96
N PRO A 103 7.02 -19.92 8.03
CA PRO A 103 7.01 -19.09 9.22
C PRO A 103 7.69 -17.75 8.95
N ILE A 104 7.06 -16.66 9.38
CA ILE A 104 7.62 -15.31 9.30
C ILE A 104 8.37 -15.04 10.61
N PRO A 105 9.68 -14.74 10.55
CA PRO A 105 10.45 -14.47 11.76
C PRO A 105 9.95 -13.20 12.45
N PRO A 106 9.93 -13.17 13.80
CA PRO A 106 9.55 -11.98 14.55
C PRO A 106 10.56 -10.85 14.32
N LEU A 107 10.06 -9.62 14.29
CA LEU A 107 10.91 -8.45 14.30
C LEU A 107 11.43 -8.16 15.72
N THR A 108 12.68 -7.70 15.84
CA THR A 108 13.20 -7.15 17.08
C THR A 108 12.48 -5.83 17.40
N GLU A 109 12.47 -5.43 18.67
CA GLU A 109 11.84 -4.16 19.09
C GLU A 109 12.51 -2.96 18.41
N GLU A 110 13.84 -2.98 18.26
CA GLU A 110 14.59 -1.95 17.55
C GLU A 110 14.12 -1.83 16.10
N ARG A 111 13.96 -2.95 15.39
CA ARG A 111 13.50 -2.95 14.01
C ARG A 111 12.08 -2.47 13.87
N ARG A 112 11.20 -2.77 14.82
CA ARG A 112 9.82 -2.22 14.86
C ARG A 112 9.85 -0.69 14.98
N ARG A 113 10.68 -0.15 15.87
CA ARG A 113 10.83 1.31 16.04
C ARG A 113 11.35 2.00 14.79
N GLU A 114 12.30 1.37 14.09
CA GLU A 114 12.80 1.87 12.81
C GLU A 114 11.69 1.90 11.74
N ILE A 115 10.91 0.82 11.64
CA ILE A 115 9.79 0.74 10.70
C ILE A 115 8.75 1.83 11.01
N VAL A 116 8.40 2.04 12.27
CA VAL A 116 7.48 3.12 12.68
C VAL A 116 8.01 4.49 12.25
N LYS A 117 9.32 4.76 12.41
CA LYS A 117 9.93 6.00 11.92
C LYS A 117 9.80 6.15 10.41
N GLN A 118 10.05 5.07 9.66
CA GLN A 118 9.91 5.06 8.19
C GLN A 118 8.47 5.31 7.75
N VAL A 119 7.49 4.69 8.42
CA VAL A 119 6.05 4.89 8.16
C VAL A 119 5.66 6.35 8.37
N LYS A 120 6.09 6.96 9.50
CA LYS A 120 5.84 8.38 9.79
C LYS A 120 6.46 9.29 8.75
N HIS A 121 7.71 9.05 8.38
CA HIS A 121 8.41 9.86 7.37
C HIS A 121 7.67 9.82 6.03
N LYS A 122 7.30 8.61 5.57
CA LYS A 122 6.50 8.46 4.35
C LYS A 122 5.14 9.17 4.45
N GLY A 123 4.47 9.08 5.59
CA GLY A 123 3.22 9.81 5.83
C GLY A 123 3.38 11.32 5.64
N GLU A 124 4.48 11.91 6.15
CA GLU A 124 4.76 13.35 5.95
C GLU A 124 5.00 13.68 4.48
N GLU A 125 5.75 12.85 3.73
CA GLU A 125 5.98 13.05 2.30
C GLU A 125 4.66 13.07 1.52
N PHE A 126 3.74 12.14 1.79
CA PHE A 126 2.44 12.08 1.13
C PHE A 126 1.50 13.22 1.56
N LYS A 127 1.59 13.70 2.81
CA LYS A 127 0.87 14.92 3.23
C LYS A 127 1.37 16.17 2.49
N VAL A 128 2.66 16.24 2.21
CA VAL A 128 3.23 17.32 1.37
C VAL A 128 2.67 17.23 -0.06
N ALA A 129 2.57 16.03 -0.64
CA ALA A 129 1.97 15.85 -1.95
C ALA A 129 0.52 16.35 -1.99
N VAL A 130 -0.32 15.98 -1.01
CA VAL A 130 -1.71 16.47 -0.90
C VAL A 130 -1.78 17.99 -0.76
N ARG A 131 -0.85 18.59 -0.01
CA ARG A 131 -0.77 20.08 0.09
C ARG A 131 -0.38 20.74 -1.22
N ASN A 132 0.45 20.12 -2.04
CA ASN A 132 0.78 20.60 -3.38
C ASN A 132 -0.43 20.52 -4.30
N GLU A 133 -1.18 19.41 -4.28
CA GLU A 133 -2.42 19.28 -5.04
C GLU A 133 -3.45 20.35 -4.67
N ARG A 134 -3.56 20.72 -3.38
CA ARG A 134 -4.36 21.86 -2.94
C ARG A 134 -3.90 23.17 -3.57
N ARG A 135 -2.58 23.40 -3.62
CA ARG A 135 -2.03 24.63 -4.19
C ARG A 135 -2.39 24.74 -5.67
N ASP A 136 -2.22 23.66 -6.42
CA ASP A 136 -2.58 23.60 -7.83
C ASP A 136 -4.09 23.89 -8.03
N ALA A 137 -4.95 23.22 -7.25
CA ALA A 137 -6.40 23.44 -7.32
C ALA A 137 -6.79 24.89 -6.98
N LYS A 138 -6.12 25.50 -5.98
CA LYS A 138 -6.32 26.91 -5.66
C LYS A 138 -5.94 27.83 -6.84
N GLU A 139 -4.79 27.59 -7.47
CA GLU A 139 -4.34 28.35 -8.64
C GLU A 139 -5.36 28.24 -9.80
N PHE A 140 -5.94 27.06 -10.03
CA PHE A 140 -6.99 26.88 -11.04
C PHE A 140 -8.28 27.65 -10.71
N VAL A 141 -8.71 27.67 -9.43
CA VAL A 141 -9.88 28.44 -9.00
C VAL A 141 -9.65 29.94 -9.18
N GLU A 142 -8.46 30.46 -8.78
CA GLU A 142 -8.10 31.86 -8.92
C GLU A 142 -7.99 32.30 -10.39
N ALA A 143 -7.49 31.41 -11.26
CA ALA A 143 -7.44 31.67 -12.71
C ALA A 143 -8.84 31.72 -13.30
N ALA A 144 -9.73 30.79 -12.97
CA ALA A 144 -11.12 30.77 -13.45
C ALA A 144 -11.92 32.01 -12.99
N GLU A 145 -11.67 32.51 -11.77
CA GLU A 145 -12.25 33.79 -11.29
C GLU A 145 -11.74 34.96 -12.13
N LYS A 146 -10.44 35.04 -12.37
CA LYS A 146 -9.80 36.11 -13.14
C LYS A 146 -10.27 36.14 -14.57
N ASP A 147 -10.47 34.97 -15.18
CA ASP A 147 -10.93 34.84 -16.58
C ASP A 147 -12.45 35.08 -16.71
N GLY A 148 -13.16 35.16 -15.56
CA GLY A 148 -14.60 35.43 -15.53
C GLY A 148 -15.47 34.17 -15.71
N ASP A 149 -14.88 33.00 -15.68
CA ASP A 149 -15.59 31.71 -15.81
C ASP A 149 -16.42 31.36 -14.57
N ILE A 150 -16.04 31.89 -13.40
CA ILE A 150 -16.78 31.78 -12.15
C ILE A 150 -16.88 33.12 -11.44
N SER A 151 -17.94 33.30 -10.64
CA SER A 151 -18.10 34.51 -9.83
C SER A 151 -17.17 34.49 -8.60
N GLN A 152 -16.89 35.66 -8.01
CA GLN A 152 -16.12 35.76 -6.78
C GLN A 152 -16.71 34.96 -5.63
N ASP A 153 -18.05 34.90 -5.49
CA ASP A 153 -18.74 34.13 -4.49
C ASP A 153 -18.56 32.62 -4.73
N ASP A 154 -18.59 32.19 -5.99
CA ASP A 154 -18.36 30.77 -6.34
C ASP A 154 -16.91 30.39 -6.13
N ALA A 155 -15.95 31.26 -6.46
CA ALA A 155 -14.53 31.06 -6.18
C ALA A 155 -14.27 30.88 -4.69
N LYS A 156 -14.86 31.72 -3.84
CA LYS A 156 -14.74 31.60 -2.37
C LYS A 156 -15.28 30.27 -1.87
N LYS A 157 -16.47 29.87 -2.32
CA LYS A 157 -17.07 28.55 -1.95
C LYS A 157 -16.22 27.38 -2.46
N ALA A 158 -15.64 27.49 -3.65
CA ALA A 158 -14.75 26.49 -4.20
C ALA A 158 -13.48 26.34 -3.37
N LEU A 159 -12.85 27.45 -2.95
CA LEU A 159 -11.66 27.43 -2.10
C LEU A 159 -11.93 26.80 -0.72
N GLU A 160 -13.10 27.06 -0.13
CA GLU A 160 -13.52 26.39 1.12
C GLU A 160 -13.64 24.87 0.93
N LYS A 161 -14.21 24.42 -0.18
CA LYS A 161 -14.31 23.00 -0.52
C LYS A 161 -12.94 22.38 -0.81
N VAL A 162 -12.05 23.09 -1.50
CA VAL A 162 -10.65 22.69 -1.75
C VAL A 162 -9.91 22.49 -0.42
N GLN A 163 -10.06 23.43 0.52
CA GLN A 163 -9.46 23.30 1.84
C GLN A 163 -10.00 22.07 2.59
N LYS A 164 -11.32 21.90 2.61
CA LYS A 164 -11.96 20.74 3.27
C LYS A 164 -11.51 19.41 2.67
N ALA A 165 -11.47 19.29 1.34
CA ALA A 165 -11.01 18.07 0.66
C ALA A 165 -9.55 17.74 1.03
N THR A 166 -8.70 18.78 1.15
CA THR A 166 -7.31 18.62 1.58
C THR A 166 -7.20 18.15 3.03
N ASP A 167 -7.94 18.77 3.94
CA ASP A 167 -7.94 18.41 5.36
C ASP A 167 -8.41 16.96 5.56
N ASP A 168 -9.47 16.56 4.84
CA ASP A 168 -9.96 15.18 4.83
C ASP A 168 -8.91 14.20 4.26
N GLY A 169 -8.18 14.61 3.22
CA GLY A 169 -7.09 13.83 2.63
C GLY A 169 -5.92 13.63 3.61
N VAL A 170 -5.47 14.70 4.26
CA VAL A 170 -4.42 14.65 5.29
C VAL A 170 -4.83 13.75 6.44
N LYS A 171 -6.06 13.89 6.93
CA LYS A 171 -6.60 13.04 7.99
C LYS A 171 -6.59 11.56 7.60
N LYS A 172 -6.99 11.22 6.37
CA LYS A 172 -6.94 9.82 5.88
C LYS A 172 -5.51 9.28 5.86
N ILE A 173 -4.50 10.09 5.53
CA ILE A 173 -3.09 9.69 5.59
C ILE A 173 -2.70 9.42 7.05
N ASP A 174 -3.06 10.30 8.00
CA ASP A 174 -2.77 10.11 9.42
C ASP A 174 -3.45 8.84 9.97
N ASP A 175 -4.69 8.56 9.58
CA ASP A 175 -5.39 7.33 9.96
C ASP A 175 -4.67 6.07 9.45
N VAL A 176 -4.17 6.10 8.20
CA VAL A 176 -3.40 4.99 7.60
C VAL A 176 -2.06 4.82 8.33
N VAL A 177 -1.36 5.91 8.65
CA VAL A 177 -0.12 5.87 9.46
C VAL A 177 -0.39 5.22 10.81
N ALA A 178 -1.39 5.69 11.54
CA ALA A 178 -1.74 5.17 12.86
C ALA A 178 -2.12 3.68 12.83
N ALA A 179 -2.88 3.27 11.82
CA ALA A 179 -3.23 1.86 11.63
C ALA A 179 -1.98 0.99 11.39
N LYS A 180 -1.03 1.48 10.55
CA LYS A 180 0.21 0.75 10.26
C LYS A 180 1.16 0.69 11.45
N GLU A 181 1.26 1.78 12.24
CA GLU A 181 2.02 1.77 13.49
C GLU A 181 1.48 0.74 14.48
N LYS A 182 0.16 0.69 14.64
CA LYS A 182 -0.49 -0.29 15.50
C LYS A 182 -0.22 -1.72 15.00
N GLU A 183 -0.28 -1.96 13.70
CA GLU A 183 0.05 -3.25 13.08
C GLU A 183 1.48 -3.68 13.42
N VAL A 184 2.46 -2.79 13.27
CA VAL A 184 3.89 -3.06 13.54
C VAL A 184 4.15 -3.37 15.01
N MET A 185 3.44 -2.68 15.91
CA MET A 185 3.67 -2.81 17.36
C MET A 185 2.92 -3.96 18.01
N GLN A 186 1.87 -4.49 17.39
CA GLN A 186 1.03 -5.57 17.93
C GLN A 186 1.48 -7.00 17.55
N VAL A 187 2.57 -7.17 16.81
CA VAL A 187 3.06 -8.48 16.34
C VAL A 187 4.00 -9.13 17.35
#